data_b95a940c5adc343f15e012e66f1efcf6
#
_entry.id   b95a940c5adc343f15e012e66f1efcf6
#
_cell.length_a   1.000
_cell.length_b   1.000
_cell.length_c   1.000
_cell.angle_alpha   90.00
_cell.angle_beta   90.00
_cell.angle_gamma   90.00
#
_symmetry.space_group_name_H-M   'P 1'
#
loop_
_entity.id
_entity.type
_entity.pdbx_description
1 polymer ?
#
loop_
_entity_poly.entity_id
_entity_poly.type
_entity_poly.pdbx_seq_one_letter_code
_entity_poly.pdbx_strand_id
1 'polypeptide(L)'
;MRWASYIGWLIPGLVALLGTVVLRVWLCHDPVPDLVMHVPGMDGEPAPGTVVDTVRIGSDFRAGDGLPSADPGSWPGFRGAVTRHGDTDAVALADRWEDDQPRVQWQITLGEGHAGAAIHRGRVYVLDYDETLRRDVLRCLSLDDGREIWQRGYRVEVARNHGMSRTVPAVTDRHVVTIGPRCHVMCVDAGSGDLLWGIDLVAEYGTEIPMWYAGQCPLIVDDVAILAPAGDAVLLMGVSCATGEVLWKTPNIHELGMSHASITPAVIAGVSQFIYAGLGGMAGVAAEGEHAGELLWFAPQWDRSVIAPSPVHLGNGRILVTAGYGGGSMLLNVTCQGGAFQVGTLDTFRANQGLASEQQTPVLAGGLLFGVLPNDAGPLRNQLVCVNPDNVRDYLWTSGHERRFGLGPYLHADGKLYVLSDDGILHMLEATAGGYRERGRKRILDGHDAWGPMALAAGRLVLRDDTRMVCVDLRQGIPDETQDEP
;
A
#
# COMPACT_ATOMS: atom_id res chain seq x y z
N MET A 1 -62.37 -53.09 8.61
CA MET A 1 -61.42 -52.25 9.43
C MET A 1 -59.92 -52.51 9.19
N ARG A 2 -59.48 -52.94 8.00
CA ARG A 2 -58.04 -53.15 7.75
C ARG A 2 -57.39 -52.17 6.79
N TRP A 3 -58.15 -51.32 6.17
CA TRP A 3 -57.62 -50.33 5.20
C TRP A 3 -57.07 -49.02 5.83
N ALA A 4 -57.56 -48.61 7.00
CA ALA A 4 -57.14 -47.40 7.71
C ALA A 4 -55.71 -47.51 8.26
N SER A 5 -55.22 -48.72 8.57
CA SER A 5 -53.88 -48.94 9.13
C SER A 5 -52.76 -48.77 8.06
N TYR A 6 -53.04 -48.99 6.80
CA TYR A 6 -52.06 -48.87 5.73
C TYR A 6 -51.86 -47.39 5.29
N ILE A 7 -52.91 -46.58 5.38
CA ILE A 7 -52.82 -45.13 5.04
C ILE A 7 -51.95 -44.41 6.09
N GLY A 8 -51.97 -44.83 7.37
CA GLY A 8 -51.16 -44.27 8.44
C GLY A 8 -49.64 -44.44 8.24
N TRP A 9 -49.22 -45.44 7.45
CA TRP A 9 -47.80 -45.67 7.14
C TRP A 9 -47.37 -45.16 5.76
N LEU A 10 -48.34 -45.01 4.85
CA LEU A 10 -48.06 -44.51 3.47
C LEU A 10 -47.64 -43.04 3.48
N ILE A 11 -48.25 -42.19 4.29
CA ILE A 11 -47.93 -40.75 4.36
C ILE A 11 -46.52 -40.55 4.93
N PRO A 12 -46.13 -41.10 6.11
CA PRO A 12 -44.75 -40.99 6.60
C PRO A 12 -43.70 -41.57 5.65
N GLY A 13 -44.04 -42.70 4.98
CA GLY A 13 -43.16 -43.31 3.98
C GLY A 13 -42.93 -42.40 2.77
N LEU A 14 -43.98 -41.76 2.27
CA LEU A 14 -43.89 -40.81 1.15
C LEU A 14 -43.10 -39.58 1.52
N VAL A 15 -43.32 -39.03 2.72
CA VAL A 15 -42.56 -37.86 3.24
C VAL A 15 -41.08 -38.23 3.40
N ALA A 16 -40.79 -39.40 3.92
CA ALA A 16 -39.39 -39.85 4.08
C ALA A 16 -38.72 -40.06 2.72
N LEU A 17 -39.43 -40.61 1.74
CA LEU A 17 -38.93 -40.77 0.36
C LEU A 17 -38.68 -39.43 -0.31
N LEU A 18 -39.62 -38.47 -0.22
CA LEU A 18 -39.45 -37.12 -0.75
C LEU A 18 -38.29 -36.38 -0.08
N GLY A 19 -38.19 -36.46 1.25
CA GLY A 19 -37.09 -35.90 1.98
C GLY A 19 -35.72 -36.46 1.58
N THR A 20 -35.67 -37.79 1.36
CA THR A 20 -34.44 -38.44 0.88
C THR A 20 -34.07 -38.03 -0.54
N VAL A 21 -35.03 -37.85 -1.42
CA VAL A 21 -34.80 -37.34 -2.79
C VAL A 21 -34.30 -35.89 -2.76
N VAL A 22 -34.94 -35.03 -2.00
CA VAL A 22 -34.51 -33.62 -1.84
C VAL A 22 -33.13 -33.54 -1.27
N LEU A 23 -32.83 -34.30 -0.20
CA LEU A 23 -31.52 -34.36 0.40
C LEU A 23 -30.46 -34.87 -0.59
N ARG A 24 -30.77 -35.90 -1.36
CA ARG A 24 -29.85 -36.42 -2.37
C ARG A 24 -29.61 -35.43 -3.50
N VAL A 25 -30.63 -34.73 -3.97
CA VAL A 25 -30.48 -33.66 -4.96
C VAL A 25 -29.59 -32.53 -4.39
N TRP A 26 -29.83 -32.13 -3.14
CA TRP A 26 -29.04 -31.10 -2.45
C TRP A 26 -27.58 -31.53 -2.26
N LEU A 27 -27.32 -32.78 -1.83
CA LEU A 27 -25.97 -33.30 -1.63
C LEU A 27 -25.21 -33.55 -2.95
N CYS A 28 -25.91 -33.80 -4.04
CA CYS A 28 -25.31 -34.04 -5.36
C CYS A 28 -25.26 -32.75 -6.20
N HIS A 29 -25.91 -31.68 -5.77
CA HIS A 29 -25.86 -30.41 -6.45
C HIS A 29 -24.53 -29.73 -6.10
N ASP A 30 -23.68 -29.60 -7.11
CA ASP A 30 -22.46 -28.79 -7.02
C ASP A 30 -22.84 -27.36 -7.43
N PRO A 31 -22.87 -26.40 -6.49
CA PRO A 31 -23.20 -25.02 -6.81
C PRO A 31 -22.05 -24.26 -7.50
N VAL A 32 -20.85 -24.85 -7.54
CA VAL A 32 -19.66 -24.18 -8.09
C VAL A 32 -19.81 -23.79 -9.57
N PRO A 33 -20.42 -24.62 -10.46
CA PRO A 33 -20.63 -24.22 -11.84
C PRO A 33 -21.63 -23.07 -12.02
N ASP A 34 -22.55 -22.90 -11.04
CA ASP A 34 -23.57 -21.84 -11.06
C ASP A 34 -23.10 -20.55 -10.36
N LEU A 35 -21.96 -20.61 -9.68
CA LEU A 35 -21.34 -19.43 -9.07
C LEU A 35 -20.59 -18.66 -10.15
N VAL A 36 -21.23 -17.62 -10.65
CA VAL A 36 -20.50 -16.59 -11.41
C VAL A 36 -19.56 -15.93 -10.41
N MET A 37 -18.25 -16.05 -10.65
CA MET A 37 -17.25 -15.41 -9.82
C MET A 37 -17.40 -13.89 -10.00
N HIS A 38 -18.05 -13.22 -9.07
CA HIS A 38 -18.04 -11.76 -8.99
C HIS A 38 -16.64 -11.34 -8.52
N VAL A 39 -15.84 -10.86 -9.44
CA VAL A 39 -14.61 -10.15 -9.09
C VAL A 39 -15.04 -8.77 -8.63
N PRO A 40 -14.85 -8.40 -7.35
CA PRO A 40 -15.20 -7.08 -6.86
C PRO A 40 -14.54 -6.00 -7.72
N GLY A 41 -15.34 -5.04 -8.20
CA GLY A 41 -14.86 -3.99 -9.10
C GLY A 41 -15.04 -4.25 -10.60
N MET A 42 -15.47 -5.45 -11.00
CA MET A 42 -15.77 -5.77 -12.41
C MET A 42 -17.28 -5.69 -12.76
N ASP A 43 -18.12 -5.34 -11.79
CA ASP A 43 -19.59 -5.23 -11.98
C ASP A 43 -20.00 -4.13 -12.99
N GLY A 44 -19.05 -3.37 -13.49
CA GLY A 44 -19.24 -2.31 -14.47
C GLY A 44 -18.47 -2.52 -15.78
N GLU A 45 -17.96 -3.72 -16.06
CA GLU A 45 -17.39 -3.96 -17.38
C GLU A 45 -18.45 -3.79 -18.47
N PRO A 46 -18.16 -2.98 -19.51
CA PRO A 46 -19.09 -2.82 -20.62
C PRO A 46 -19.32 -4.18 -21.30
N ALA A 47 -20.55 -4.49 -21.65
CA ALA A 47 -20.84 -5.70 -22.43
C ALA A 47 -19.96 -5.73 -23.70
N PRO A 48 -19.50 -6.91 -24.15
CA PRO A 48 -18.68 -7.04 -25.35
C PRO A 48 -19.33 -6.32 -26.54
N GLY A 49 -18.64 -5.30 -27.09
CA GLY A 49 -19.13 -4.46 -28.20
C GLY A 49 -19.61 -3.08 -27.80
N THR A 50 -19.59 -2.70 -26.53
CA THR A 50 -19.80 -1.30 -26.10
C THR A 50 -18.56 -0.49 -26.48
N VAL A 51 -18.74 0.64 -27.17
CA VAL A 51 -17.65 1.60 -27.42
C VAL A 51 -17.14 2.06 -26.07
N VAL A 52 -15.99 1.57 -25.66
CA VAL A 52 -15.31 2.04 -24.45
C VAL A 52 -14.88 3.48 -24.76
N ASP A 53 -15.50 4.44 -24.09
CA ASP A 53 -15.10 5.83 -24.20
C ASP A 53 -13.62 5.89 -23.75
N THR A 54 -12.72 6.20 -24.67
CA THR A 54 -11.27 6.16 -24.41
C THR A 54 -10.96 7.10 -23.26
N VAL A 55 -10.45 6.59 -22.15
CA VAL A 55 -10.10 7.39 -20.98
C VAL A 55 -9.05 8.41 -21.39
N ARG A 56 -9.32 9.69 -21.14
CA ARG A 56 -8.38 10.78 -21.41
C ARG A 56 -7.66 11.16 -20.13
N ILE A 57 -6.60 10.43 -19.83
CA ILE A 57 -5.80 10.60 -18.61
C ILE A 57 -5.39 12.07 -18.46
N GLY A 58 -5.65 12.67 -17.29
CA GLY A 58 -5.25 14.03 -16.95
C GLY A 58 -5.97 15.15 -17.71
N SER A 59 -7.11 14.86 -18.35
CA SER A 59 -7.84 15.87 -19.17
C SER A 59 -8.45 17.02 -18.37
N ASP A 60 -8.72 16.82 -17.08
CA ASP A 60 -9.36 17.82 -16.22
C ASP A 60 -8.32 18.53 -15.34
N PHE A 61 -8.38 19.87 -15.30
CA PHE A 61 -7.55 20.69 -14.44
C PHE A 61 -8.37 21.77 -13.73
N ARG A 62 -8.07 21.98 -12.45
CA ARG A 62 -8.57 23.13 -11.68
C ARG A 62 -7.44 23.74 -10.88
N ALA A 63 -7.30 25.06 -10.97
CA ALA A 63 -6.48 25.84 -10.06
C ALA A 63 -7.25 26.10 -8.77
N GLY A 64 -6.56 25.98 -7.63
CA GLY A 64 -7.03 26.42 -6.32
C GLY A 64 -6.42 27.77 -5.95
N ASP A 65 -6.61 28.17 -4.69
CA ASP A 65 -6.09 29.41 -4.12
C ASP A 65 -5.11 29.17 -2.96
N GLY A 66 -4.79 27.90 -2.67
CA GLY A 66 -3.76 27.52 -1.70
C GLY A 66 -2.36 27.93 -2.14
N LEU A 67 -1.48 28.09 -1.20
CA LEU A 67 -0.05 28.39 -1.43
C LEU A 67 0.81 27.30 -0.81
N PRO A 68 1.96 26.96 -1.41
CA PRO A 68 2.88 26.01 -0.78
C PRO A 68 3.44 26.58 0.52
N SER A 69 3.61 25.72 1.52
CA SER A 69 4.32 26.08 2.76
C SER A 69 5.75 26.50 2.48
N ALA A 70 6.27 27.42 3.27
CA ALA A 70 7.68 27.80 3.23
C ALA A 70 8.58 26.74 3.89
N ASP A 71 8.03 25.82 4.70
CA ASP A 71 8.79 24.79 5.39
C ASP A 71 9.42 23.79 4.39
N PRO A 72 10.76 23.64 4.39
CA PRO A 72 11.41 22.66 3.55
C PRO A 72 11.26 21.29 4.20
N GLY A 73 10.57 20.39 3.60
CA GLY A 73 10.44 19.02 4.07
C GLY A 73 10.08 18.11 2.94
N SER A 74 10.46 16.85 3.01
CA SER A 74 10.24 15.90 1.94
C SER A 74 9.89 14.51 2.46
N TRP A 75 8.79 13.99 1.96
CA TRP A 75 8.37 12.59 2.02
C TRP A 75 7.91 12.21 0.62
N PRO A 76 8.86 11.96 -0.31
CA PRO A 76 8.60 12.06 -1.76
C PRO A 76 7.85 10.88 -2.35
N GLY A 77 7.36 9.94 -1.57
CA GLY A 77 6.63 8.80 -2.07
C GLY A 77 6.28 7.79 -0.99
N PHE A 78 5.86 6.63 -1.40
CA PHE A 78 5.49 5.54 -0.49
C PHE A 78 6.64 5.19 0.45
N ARG A 79 6.42 5.41 1.77
CA ARG A 79 7.38 5.19 2.85
C ARG A 79 8.61 6.10 2.82
N GLY A 80 8.48 7.31 2.27
CA GLY A 80 9.50 8.34 2.32
C GLY A 80 10.56 8.23 1.22
N ALA A 81 11.83 8.36 1.59
CA ALA A 81 12.95 8.36 0.64
C ALA A 81 13.07 7.08 -0.19
N VAL A 82 13.89 7.11 -1.22
CA VAL A 82 14.11 6.01 -2.18
C VAL A 82 14.43 4.67 -1.51
N THR A 83 15.12 4.68 -0.37
CA THR A 83 15.43 3.49 0.44
C THR A 83 14.20 2.85 1.07
N ARG A 84 13.08 3.53 1.10
CA ARG A 84 11.80 3.08 1.67
C ARG A 84 11.88 2.59 3.13
N HIS A 85 12.75 3.19 3.90
CA HIS A 85 12.91 2.89 5.34
C HIS A 85 12.37 4.00 6.25
N GLY A 86 11.81 5.08 5.68
CA GLY A 86 11.13 6.13 6.44
C GLY A 86 12.10 7.05 7.19
N ASP A 87 13.21 7.42 6.57
CA ASP A 87 14.05 8.45 7.15
C ASP A 87 13.50 9.84 6.86
N THR A 88 13.56 10.74 7.85
CA THR A 88 12.93 12.06 7.81
C THR A 88 13.97 13.16 7.94
N ASP A 89 13.53 14.38 7.59
CA ASP A 89 14.28 15.60 7.81
C ASP A 89 14.70 15.75 9.29
N ALA A 90 15.81 16.45 9.54
CA ALA A 90 16.40 16.64 10.86
C ALA A 90 15.60 17.61 11.77
N VAL A 91 14.27 17.54 11.74
CA VAL A 91 13.41 18.31 12.64
C VAL A 91 13.19 17.53 13.93
N ALA A 92 13.55 18.11 15.07
CA ALA A 92 13.32 17.50 16.38
C ALA A 92 11.82 17.35 16.66
N LEU A 93 11.39 16.12 16.89
CA LEU A 93 10.02 15.78 17.22
C LEU A 93 9.84 15.70 18.74
N ALA A 94 8.63 15.99 19.23
CA ALA A 94 8.32 15.90 20.65
C ALA A 94 8.64 14.51 21.23
N ASP A 95 9.28 14.46 22.38
CA ASP A 95 9.64 13.22 23.06
C ASP A 95 8.48 12.63 23.86
N ARG A 96 7.49 13.43 24.15
CA ARG A 96 6.26 13.07 24.86
C ARG A 96 5.14 14.00 24.40
N TRP A 97 3.93 13.49 24.37
CA TRP A 97 2.75 14.32 24.15
C TRP A 97 2.10 14.68 25.46
N GLU A 98 1.76 15.95 25.61
CA GLU A 98 0.89 16.47 26.65
C GLU A 98 -0.58 16.32 26.23
N ASP A 99 -1.53 16.64 27.12
CA ASP A 99 -2.95 16.32 26.95
C ASP A 99 -3.59 16.85 25.64
N ASP A 100 -3.08 17.98 25.10
CA ASP A 100 -3.58 18.59 23.87
C ASP A 100 -2.78 18.22 22.61
N GLN A 101 -1.70 17.44 22.73
CA GLN A 101 -0.80 17.06 21.65
C GLN A 101 -1.09 15.66 21.09
N PRO A 102 -0.75 15.39 19.80
CA PRO A 102 -0.33 16.37 18.79
C PRO A 102 -1.50 17.27 18.37
N ARG A 103 -1.20 18.51 17.98
CA ARG A 103 -2.24 19.45 17.52
C ARG A 103 -2.61 19.19 16.07
N VAL A 104 -3.90 19.15 15.79
CA VAL A 104 -4.42 19.12 14.42
C VAL A 104 -4.24 20.51 13.82
N GLN A 105 -3.48 20.59 12.72
CA GLN A 105 -3.26 21.84 11.98
C GLN A 105 -4.42 22.10 11.03
N TRP A 106 -4.79 21.08 10.26
CA TRP A 106 -5.91 21.12 9.33
C TRP A 106 -6.50 19.73 9.09
N GLN A 107 -7.70 19.72 8.56
CA GLN A 107 -8.38 18.52 8.07
C GLN A 107 -9.17 18.80 6.81
N ILE A 108 -9.27 17.82 5.93
CA ILE A 108 -10.06 17.88 4.69
C ILE A 108 -10.87 16.60 4.51
N THR A 109 -11.93 16.71 3.74
CA THR A 109 -12.70 15.54 3.26
C THR A 109 -12.13 15.08 1.92
N LEU A 110 -12.03 13.76 1.76
CA LEU A 110 -11.69 13.05 0.55
C LEU A 110 -12.83 12.11 0.17
N GLY A 111 -12.82 11.59 -1.04
CA GLY A 111 -13.61 10.42 -1.42
C GLY A 111 -13.16 9.17 -0.67
N GLU A 112 -14.00 8.14 -0.68
CA GLU A 112 -13.69 6.88 -0.02
C GLU A 112 -12.43 6.24 -0.62
N GLY A 113 -11.42 5.99 0.22
CA GLY A 113 -10.15 5.41 -0.22
C GLY A 113 -9.09 5.40 0.86
N HIS A 114 -7.94 4.84 0.51
CA HIS A 114 -6.80 4.63 1.41
C HIS A 114 -5.49 5.16 0.82
N ALA A 115 -5.55 6.03 -0.18
CA ALA A 115 -4.36 6.64 -0.77
C ALA A 115 -3.61 7.48 0.26
N GLY A 116 -2.33 7.20 0.46
CA GLY A 116 -1.46 8.01 1.30
C GLY A 116 -0.97 9.26 0.56
N ALA A 117 -0.42 10.21 1.31
CA ALA A 117 0.16 11.42 0.76
C ALA A 117 1.65 11.26 0.44
N ALA A 118 2.13 12.04 -0.55
CA ALA A 118 3.52 12.44 -0.68
C ALA A 118 3.65 13.91 -0.32
N ILE A 119 4.76 14.30 0.29
CA ILE A 119 5.03 15.69 0.70
C ILE A 119 6.33 16.14 0.08
N HIS A 120 6.33 17.30 -0.56
CA HIS A 120 7.55 17.86 -1.10
C HIS A 120 7.44 19.39 -1.29
N ARG A 121 8.44 20.11 -0.81
CA ARG A 121 8.52 21.59 -0.94
C ARG A 121 7.22 22.28 -0.53
N GLY A 122 6.71 21.96 0.67
CA GLY A 122 5.54 22.59 1.24
C GLY A 122 4.20 22.24 0.59
N ARG A 123 4.18 21.21 -0.26
CA ARG A 123 2.99 20.68 -0.94
C ARG A 123 2.70 19.26 -0.49
N VAL A 124 1.42 18.93 -0.41
CA VAL A 124 0.90 17.58 -0.13
C VAL A 124 0.19 17.09 -1.38
N TYR A 125 0.63 15.97 -1.91
CA TYR A 125 0.04 15.34 -3.10
C TYR A 125 -0.68 14.06 -2.68
N VAL A 126 -1.95 13.94 -3.07
CA VAL A 126 -2.79 12.77 -2.73
C VAL A 126 -3.71 12.42 -3.88
N LEU A 127 -3.86 11.12 -4.14
CA LEU A 127 -4.91 10.63 -5.03
C LEU A 127 -6.25 10.57 -4.29
N ASP A 128 -7.28 11.01 -4.98
CA ASP A 128 -8.66 11.04 -4.51
C ASP A 128 -9.59 10.53 -5.61
N TYR A 129 -10.75 10.03 -5.26
CA TYR A 129 -11.78 9.65 -6.23
C TYR A 129 -13.07 10.42 -5.96
N ASP A 130 -13.44 11.27 -6.93
CA ASP A 130 -14.69 12.01 -6.91
C ASP A 130 -15.82 11.11 -7.44
N GLU A 131 -16.59 10.52 -6.55
CA GLU A 131 -17.70 9.62 -6.88
C GLU A 131 -18.82 10.32 -7.65
N THR A 132 -19.04 11.61 -7.39
CA THR A 132 -20.10 12.40 -8.04
C THR A 132 -19.79 12.61 -9.51
N LEU A 133 -18.55 12.97 -9.82
CA LEU A 133 -18.08 13.25 -11.18
C LEU A 133 -17.43 12.01 -11.81
N ARG A 134 -17.29 10.92 -11.07
CA ARG A 134 -16.61 9.67 -11.49
C ARG A 134 -15.23 9.95 -12.05
N ARG A 135 -14.40 10.60 -11.23
CA ARG A 135 -13.05 11.03 -11.62
C ARG A 135 -12.01 10.51 -10.65
N ASP A 136 -10.91 10.00 -11.19
CA ASP A 136 -9.66 9.87 -10.47
C ASP A 136 -8.93 11.21 -10.48
N VAL A 137 -8.50 11.71 -9.32
CA VAL A 137 -8.00 13.08 -9.15
C VAL A 137 -6.73 13.07 -8.32
N LEU A 138 -5.66 13.64 -8.85
CA LEU A 138 -4.49 14.05 -8.06
C LEU A 138 -4.75 15.46 -7.52
N ARG A 139 -4.74 15.59 -6.21
CA ARG A 139 -4.87 16.88 -5.50
C ARG A 139 -3.52 17.31 -4.96
N CYS A 140 -3.18 18.57 -5.17
CA CYS A 140 -2.03 19.25 -4.59
C CYS A 140 -2.53 20.27 -3.56
N LEU A 141 -2.14 20.08 -2.32
CA LEU A 141 -2.61 20.87 -1.18
C LEU A 141 -1.44 21.60 -0.53
N SER A 142 -1.73 22.69 0.17
CA SER A 142 -0.79 23.36 1.07
C SER A 142 -0.50 22.52 2.30
N LEU A 143 0.77 22.38 2.66
CA LEU A 143 1.14 21.71 3.91
C LEU A 143 0.73 22.53 5.15
N ASP A 144 0.59 23.88 5.02
CA ASP A 144 0.26 24.75 6.14
C ASP A 144 -1.22 24.64 6.57
N ASP A 145 -2.14 24.63 5.61
CA ASP A 145 -3.57 24.79 5.89
C ASP A 145 -4.48 23.81 5.14
N GLY A 146 -3.93 22.91 4.32
CA GLY A 146 -4.68 21.92 3.55
C GLY A 146 -5.49 22.51 2.39
N ARG A 147 -5.34 23.82 2.07
CA ARG A 147 -6.03 24.45 0.93
C ARG A 147 -5.48 23.92 -0.38
N GLU A 148 -6.39 23.72 -1.33
CA GLU A 148 -6.03 23.22 -2.65
C GLU A 148 -5.26 24.24 -3.46
N ILE A 149 -4.06 23.88 -3.92
CA ILE A 149 -3.22 24.67 -4.82
C ILE A 149 -3.67 24.43 -6.27
N TRP A 150 -3.84 23.15 -6.61
CA TRP A 150 -4.39 22.68 -7.89
C TRP A 150 -4.87 21.23 -7.78
N GLN A 151 -5.69 20.81 -8.73
CA GLN A 151 -6.02 19.41 -8.96
C GLN A 151 -5.97 19.07 -10.44
N ARG A 152 -5.55 17.84 -10.74
CA ARG A 152 -5.54 17.26 -12.09
C ARG A 152 -6.21 15.90 -12.05
N GLY A 153 -7.15 15.64 -12.95
CA GLY A 153 -7.87 14.39 -12.97
C GLY A 153 -8.40 14.00 -14.33
N TYR A 154 -9.13 12.92 -14.37
CA TYR A 154 -9.78 12.41 -15.58
C TYR A 154 -10.98 11.55 -15.21
N ARG A 155 -11.95 11.48 -16.11
CA ARG A 155 -13.13 10.65 -15.92
C ARG A 155 -12.77 9.18 -16.11
N VAL A 156 -13.14 8.35 -15.12
CA VAL A 156 -12.99 6.91 -15.14
C VAL A 156 -14.01 6.29 -14.18
N GLU A 157 -14.70 5.27 -14.62
CA GLU A 157 -15.64 4.55 -13.76
C GLU A 157 -14.91 3.55 -12.88
N VAL A 158 -15.09 3.70 -11.56
CA VAL A 158 -14.55 2.82 -10.54
C VAL A 158 -15.71 2.42 -9.63
N ALA A 159 -16.03 1.14 -9.56
CA ALA A 159 -17.03 0.65 -8.64
C ALA A 159 -16.53 0.72 -7.20
N ARG A 160 -17.42 0.99 -6.25
CA ARG A 160 -17.06 1.02 -4.82
C ARG A 160 -16.60 -0.37 -4.37
N ASN A 161 -15.38 -0.46 -3.86
CA ASN A 161 -14.80 -1.71 -3.39
C ASN A 161 -13.76 -1.45 -2.30
N HIS A 162 -14.15 -1.37 -1.03
CA HIS A 162 -13.28 -1.00 0.09
C HIS A 162 -12.44 0.26 -0.18
N GLY A 163 -13.07 1.30 -0.71
CA GLY A 163 -12.43 2.51 -1.22
C GLY A 163 -11.87 2.35 -2.63
N MET A 164 -11.65 3.45 -3.32
CA MET A 164 -11.23 3.47 -4.72
C MET A 164 -9.73 3.72 -4.88
N SER A 165 -9.21 4.82 -4.31
CA SER A 165 -7.79 5.19 -4.45
C SER A 165 -6.95 4.60 -3.32
N ARG A 166 -5.77 4.03 -3.63
CA ARG A 166 -4.91 3.31 -2.65
C ARG A 166 -3.45 3.70 -2.72
N THR A 167 -2.99 4.21 -3.84
CA THR A 167 -1.58 4.43 -4.11
C THR A 167 -1.09 5.76 -3.54
N VAL A 168 0.21 5.84 -3.28
CA VAL A 168 0.90 7.07 -2.90
C VAL A 168 1.61 7.60 -4.13
N PRO A 169 1.45 8.89 -4.49
CA PRO A 169 2.22 9.50 -5.58
C PRO A 169 3.73 9.46 -5.31
N ALA A 170 4.55 9.41 -6.36
CA ALA A 170 5.97 9.69 -6.27
C ALA A 170 6.24 11.10 -6.78
N VAL A 171 7.04 11.89 -6.04
CA VAL A 171 7.28 13.30 -6.35
C VAL A 171 8.76 13.65 -6.35
N THR A 172 9.15 14.54 -7.27
CA THR A 172 10.46 15.21 -7.30
C THR A 172 10.26 16.72 -7.33
N ASP A 173 11.34 17.48 -7.49
CA ASP A 173 11.27 18.93 -7.67
C ASP A 173 10.38 19.36 -8.85
N ARG A 174 10.27 18.51 -9.89
CA ARG A 174 9.59 18.83 -11.15
C ARG A 174 8.41 17.93 -11.49
N HIS A 175 8.43 16.69 -11.04
CA HIS A 175 7.51 15.67 -11.52
C HIS A 175 6.71 15.03 -10.40
N VAL A 176 5.44 14.75 -10.65
CA VAL A 176 4.60 13.87 -9.83
C VAL A 176 4.09 12.76 -10.72
N VAL A 177 4.37 11.51 -10.32
CA VAL A 177 3.86 10.31 -11.00
C VAL A 177 2.83 9.62 -10.11
N THR A 178 1.71 9.24 -10.69
CA THR A 178 0.61 8.52 -10.00
C THR A 178 0.25 7.24 -10.73
N ILE A 179 -0.33 6.29 -10.01
CA ILE A 179 -1.04 5.14 -10.58
C ILE A 179 -2.46 5.16 -10.01
N GLY A 180 -3.44 5.38 -10.85
CA GLY A 180 -4.85 5.39 -10.48
C GLY A 180 -5.42 3.99 -10.25
N PRO A 181 -6.64 3.87 -9.72
CA PRO A 181 -7.23 2.57 -9.33
C PRO A 181 -7.33 1.59 -10.49
N ARG A 182 -7.55 2.03 -11.71
CA ARG A 182 -7.61 1.17 -12.91
C ARG A 182 -6.29 1.09 -13.68
N CYS A 183 -5.16 1.28 -12.99
CA CYS A 183 -3.80 1.16 -13.55
C CYS A 183 -3.46 2.22 -14.60
N HIS A 184 -4.15 3.37 -14.59
CA HIS A 184 -3.74 4.53 -15.37
C HIS A 184 -2.59 5.25 -14.68
N VAL A 185 -1.51 5.47 -15.39
CA VAL A 185 -0.36 6.25 -14.93
C VAL A 185 -0.48 7.67 -15.46
N MET A 186 -0.26 8.65 -14.59
CA MET A 186 -0.24 10.07 -14.96
C MET A 186 1.03 10.72 -14.42
N CYS A 187 1.74 11.47 -15.25
CA CYS A 187 2.83 12.34 -14.84
C CYS A 187 2.46 13.79 -15.10
N VAL A 188 2.68 14.62 -14.08
CA VAL A 188 2.40 16.06 -14.14
C VAL A 188 3.59 16.85 -13.62
N ASP A 189 3.68 18.14 -14.01
CA ASP A 189 4.59 19.09 -13.38
C ASP A 189 4.19 19.32 -11.92
N ALA A 190 5.14 19.19 -11.00
CA ALA A 190 4.88 19.25 -9.56
C ALA A 190 4.40 20.64 -9.09
N GLY A 191 4.84 21.70 -9.74
CA GLY A 191 4.50 23.08 -9.40
C GLY A 191 3.14 23.50 -9.93
N SER A 192 2.94 23.32 -11.26
CA SER A 192 1.75 23.81 -11.99
C SER A 192 0.62 22.79 -12.08
N GLY A 193 0.90 21.48 -11.96
CA GLY A 193 -0.04 20.43 -12.25
C GLY A 193 -0.30 20.21 -13.74
N ASP A 194 0.53 20.77 -14.63
CA ASP A 194 0.40 20.56 -16.06
C ASP A 194 0.66 19.10 -16.42
N LEU A 195 -0.22 18.53 -17.25
CA LEU A 195 -0.05 17.17 -17.73
C LEU A 195 1.19 17.08 -18.65
N LEU A 196 2.09 16.18 -18.33
CA LEU A 196 3.24 15.86 -19.16
C LEU A 196 2.95 14.67 -20.06
N TRP A 197 2.48 13.55 -19.48
CA TRP A 197 2.09 12.35 -20.20
C TRP A 197 1.17 11.46 -19.36
N GLY A 198 0.54 10.49 -20.01
CA GLY A 198 -0.26 9.44 -19.40
C GLY A 198 -0.09 8.11 -20.11
N ILE A 199 -0.18 7.00 -19.38
CA ILE A 199 -0.09 5.62 -19.89
C ILE A 199 -1.24 4.81 -19.30
N ASP A 200 -1.95 4.06 -20.14
CA ASP A 200 -2.92 3.07 -19.75
C ASP A 200 -2.24 1.69 -19.72
N LEU A 201 -1.88 1.21 -18.51
CA LEU A 201 -1.17 -0.06 -18.38
C LEU A 201 -2.01 -1.26 -18.83
N VAL A 202 -3.32 -1.18 -18.70
CA VAL A 202 -4.23 -2.23 -19.17
C VAL A 202 -4.24 -2.29 -20.70
N ALA A 203 -4.50 -1.17 -21.34
CA ALA A 203 -4.62 -1.10 -22.80
C ALA A 203 -3.29 -1.31 -23.52
N GLU A 204 -2.17 -0.80 -22.95
CA GLU A 204 -0.87 -0.79 -23.64
C GLU A 204 0.00 -1.99 -23.31
N TYR A 205 -0.17 -2.60 -22.12
CA TYR A 205 0.70 -3.67 -21.64
C TYR A 205 -0.02 -4.96 -21.24
N GLY A 206 -1.37 -4.99 -21.30
CA GLY A 206 -2.14 -6.17 -20.89
C GLY A 206 -2.11 -6.39 -19.37
N THR A 207 -1.93 -5.31 -18.58
CA THR A 207 -1.97 -5.41 -17.12
C THR A 207 -3.35 -5.87 -16.65
N GLU A 208 -3.42 -6.93 -15.86
CA GLU A 208 -4.64 -7.30 -15.16
C GLU A 208 -4.81 -6.41 -13.93
N ILE A 209 -5.99 -5.78 -13.79
CA ILE A 209 -6.30 -4.93 -12.63
C ILE A 209 -6.33 -5.81 -11.38
N PRO A 210 -5.50 -5.54 -10.35
CA PRO A 210 -5.49 -6.35 -9.15
C PRO A 210 -6.84 -6.34 -8.42
N MET A 211 -7.12 -7.40 -7.66
CA MET A 211 -8.23 -7.41 -6.72
C MET A 211 -8.17 -6.17 -5.83
N TRP A 212 -9.29 -5.45 -5.65
CA TRP A 212 -9.37 -4.17 -4.94
C TRP A 212 -8.60 -3.01 -5.59
N TYR A 213 -8.36 -3.05 -6.90
CA TYR A 213 -7.67 -2.03 -7.69
C TYR A 213 -6.15 -1.94 -7.45
N ALA A 214 -5.47 -1.03 -8.17
CA ALA A 214 -4.03 -0.84 -8.02
C ALA A 214 -3.67 -0.36 -6.61
N GLY A 215 -2.75 -1.06 -5.96
CA GLY A 215 -2.14 -0.69 -4.67
C GLY A 215 -0.64 -0.42 -4.80
N GLN A 216 -0.05 -0.81 -5.92
CA GLN A 216 1.35 -0.57 -6.22
C GLN A 216 1.61 0.92 -6.39
N CYS A 217 2.53 1.47 -5.60
CA CYS A 217 2.95 2.87 -5.71
C CYS A 217 4.10 3.01 -6.72
N PRO A 218 4.11 4.04 -7.56
CA PRO A 218 5.22 4.34 -8.43
C PRO A 218 6.48 4.70 -7.64
N LEU A 219 7.64 4.59 -8.28
CA LEU A 219 8.92 5.02 -7.75
C LEU A 219 9.60 5.93 -8.77
N ILE A 220 10.23 7.01 -8.34
CA ILE A 220 11.08 7.84 -9.20
C ILE A 220 12.53 7.71 -8.70
N VAL A 221 13.43 7.41 -9.62
CA VAL A 221 14.88 7.39 -9.40
C VAL A 221 15.52 8.16 -10.55
N ASP A 222 16.30 9.19 -10.26
CA ASP A 222 17.02 10.01 -11.25
C ASP A 222 16.13 10.49 -12.42
N ASP A 223 14.95 11.04 -12.09
CA ASP A 223 13.92 11.48 -13.04
C ASP A 223 13.37 10.37 -13.97
N VAL A 224 13.56 9.12 -13.62
CA VAL A 224 12.96 7.95 -14.27
C VAL A 224 11.85 7.37 -13.39
N ALA A 225 10.64 7.31 -13.91
CA ALA A 225 9.53 6.60 -13.25
C ALA A 225 9.69 5.09 -13.44
N ILE A 226 9.79 4.37 -12.35
CA ILE A 226 9.90 2.91 -12.33
C ILE A 226 8.51 2.34 -12.07
N LEU A 227 8.01 1.59 -13.02
CA LEU A 227 6.66 1.02 -13.03
C LEU A 227 6.73 -0.50 -13.21
N ALA A 228 5.80 -1.22 -12.63
CA ALA A 228 5.64 -2.66 -12.87
C ALA A 228 4.26 -2.92 -13.50
N PRO A 229 4.15 -2.84 -14.82
CA PRO A 229 2.93 -3.26 -15.51
C PRO A 229 2.56 -4.70 -15.17
N ALA A 230 3.55 -5.58 -15.05
CA ALA A 230 3.37 -7.02 -14.84
C ALA A 230 2.24 -7.57 -15.72
N GLY A 231 2.25 -7.15 -16.98
CA GLY A 231 1.30 -7.53 -18.02
C GLY A 231 1.90 -8.57 -18.96
N ASP A 232 1.29 -8.76 -20.13
CA ASP A 232 1.59 -9.87 -21.03
C ASP A 232 3.08 -10.00 -21.41
N ALA A 233 3.74 -8.88 -21.72
CA ALA A 233 5.11 -8.90 -22.23
C ALA A 233 6.12 -8.14 -21.36
N VAL A 234 5.65 -7.29 -20.46
CA VAL A 234 6.51 -6.37 -19.69
C VAL A 234 6.27 -6.53 -18.20
N LEU A 235 7.32 -6.92 -17.47
CA LEU A 235 7.32 -7.03 -16.02
C LEU A 235 7.53 -5.67 -15.36
N LEU A 236 8.69 -5.05 -15.62
CA LEU A 236 9.04 -3.71 -15.15
C LEU A 236 9.41 -2.82 -16.32
N MET A 237 9.32 -1.50 -16.13
CA MET A 237 9.83 -0.54 -17.09
C MET A 237 10.28 0.74 -16.40
N GLY A 238 11.26 1.42 -17.03
CA GLY A 238 11.67 2.77 -16.70
C GLY A 238 11.16 3.75 -17.75
N VAL A 239 10.50 4.82 -17.31
CA VAL A 239 9.88 5.84 -18.15
C VAL A 239 10.47 7.21 -17.80
N SER A 240 10.92 7.96 -18.77
CA SER A 240 11.38 9.34 -18.56
C SER A 240 10.24 10.19 -17.98
N CYS A 241 10.42 10.76 -16.78
CA CYS A 241 9.42 11.65 -16.19
C CYS A 241 9.15 12.87 -17.07
N ALA A 242 10.19 13.38 -17.76
CA ALA A 242 10.08 14.56 -18.57
C ALA A 242 9.29 14.34 -19.87
N THR A 243 9.42 13.16 -20.51
CA THR A 243 8.90 12.96 -21.88
C THR A 243 7.87 11.83 -22.00
N GLY A 244 7.78 10.93 -21.03
CA GLY A 244 6.98 9.71 -21.14
C GLY A 244 7.59 8.64 -22.04
N GLU A 245 8.83 8.86 -22.53
CA GLU A 245 9.55 7.86 -23.31
C GLU A 245 9.94 6.68 -22.43
N VAL A 246 9.69 5.46 -22.93
CA VAL A 246 10.12 4.24 -22.26
C VAL A 246 11.60 4.00 -22.55
N LEU A 247 12.42 4.12 -21.51
CA LEU A 247 13.87 4.01 -21.60
C LEU A 247 14.36 2.56 -21.63
N TRP A 248 13.69 1.69 -20.89
CA TRP A 248 13.96 0.26 -20.83
C TRP A 248 12.72 -0.53 -20.41
N LYS A 249 12.70 -1.81 -20.75
CA LYS A 249 11.66 -2.78 -20.37
C LYS A 249 12.29 -4.10 -19.95
N THR A 250 11.81 -4.67 -18.86
CA THR A 250 12.11 -6.04 -18.45
C THR A 250 11.04 -6.97 -19.02
N PRO A 251 11.39 -7.99 -19.81
CA PRO A 251 10.42 -8.96 -20.31
C PRO A 251 9.75 -9.75 -19.16
N ASN A 252 8.44 -9.98 -19.27
CA ASN A 252 7.68 -10.80 -18.30
C ASN A 252 7.69 -12.28 -18.69
N ILE A 253 8.86 -12.88 -18.76
CA ILE A 253 9.05 -14.28 -19.20
C ILE A 253 8.54 -15.31 -18.18
N HIS A 254 8.18 -14.90 -16.98
CA HIS A 254 7.66 -15.75 -15.91
C HIS A 254 6.18 -15.49 -15.61
N GLU A 255 5.51 -14.69 -16.44
CA GLU A 255 4.06 -14.44 -16.38
C GLU A 255 3.59 -13.94 -14.99
N LEU A 256 4.38 -13.04 -14.37
CA LEU A 256 3.98 -12.44 -13.10
C LEU A 256 2.83 -11.46 -13.33
N GLY A 257 1.80 -11.56 -12.49
CA GLY A 257 0.73 -10.58 -12.43
C GLY A 257 1.03 -9.41 -11.50
N MET A 258 0.34 -8.28 -11.70
CA MET A 258 0.45 -7.12 -10.81
C MET A 258 -0.08 -7.47 -9.41
N SER A 259 0.70 -7.18 -8.38
CA SER A 259 0.30 -7.24 -6.97
C SER A 259 0.10 -5.82 -6.41
N HIS A 260 -0.28 -5.71 -5.13
CA HIS A 260 -0.32 -4.42 -4.45
C HIS A 260 1.05 -3.99 -3.89
N ALA A 261 2.05 -4.87 -3.91
CA ALA A 261 3.39 -4.54 -3.43
C ALA A 261 4.08 -3.51 -4.33
N SER A 262 4.74 -2.55 -3.72
CA SER A 262 5.53 -1.55 -4.46
C SER A 262 6.95 -2.05 -4.71
N ILE A 263 7.56 -1.58 -5.79
CA ILE A 263 8.95 -1.86 -6.13
C ILE A 263 9.87 -1.34 -5.03
N THR A 264 10.85 -2.14 -4.61
CA THR A 264 11.82 -1.79 -3.58
C THR A 264 13.23 -1.73 -4.19
N PRO A 265 13.91 -0.58 -4.15
CA PRO A 265 15.31 -0.52 -4.55
C PRO A 265 16.20 -1.17 -3.48
N ALA A 266 17.26 -1.85 -3.91
CA ALA A 266 18.25 -2.47 -3.04
C ALA A 266 19.60 -2.56 -3.74
N VAL A 267 20.67 -2.62 -2.95
CA VAL A 267 22.00 -2.97 -3.45
C VAL A 267 22.37 -4.37 -2.95
N ILE A 268 22.50 -5.32 -3.86
CA ILE A 268 22.85 -6.70 -3.54
C ILE A 268 24.13 -7.07 -4.28
N ALA A 269 25.13 -7.55 -3.55
CA ALA A 269 26.46 -7.88 -4.07
C ALA A 269 27.10 -6.74 -4.90
N GLY A 270 26.84 -5.48 -4.50
CA GLY A 270 27.37 -4.29 -5.18
C GLY A 270 26.59 -3.87 -6.44
N VAL A 271 25.50 -4.54 -6.78
CA VAL A 271 24.63 -4.20 -7.92
C VAL A 271 23.34 -3.58 -7.45
N SER A 272 23.03 -2.37 -7.94
CA SER A 272 21.76 -1.70 -7.70
C SER A 272 20.63 -2.42 -8.44
N GLN A 273 19.56 -2.74 -7.73
CA GLN A 273 18.44 -3.56 -8.22
C GLN A 273 17.10 -3.00 -7.80
N PHE A 274 16.10 -3.25 -8.63
CA PHE A 274 14.68 -3.12 -8.28
C PHE A 274 14.14 -4.51 -7.94
N ILE A 275 13.62 -4.68 -6.72
CA ILE A 275 12.99 -5.91 -6.26
C ILE A 275 11.47 -5.75 -6.36
N TYR A 276 10.81 -6.67 -7.02
CA TYR A 276 9.36 -6.69 -7.16
C TYR A 276 8.79 -8.06 -6.77
N ALA A 277 7.75 -8.03 -5.93
CA ALA A 277 6.96 -9.21 -5.56
C ALA A 277 5.62 -9.15 -6.31
N GLY A 278 5.52 -9.85 -7.43
CA GLY A 278 4.30 -10.01 -8.21
C GLY A 278 3.50 -11.24 -7.81
N LEU A 279 2.31 -11.39 -8.37
CA LEU A 279 1.58 -12.67 -8.32
C LEU A 279 2.35 -13.68 -9.18
N GLY A 280 2.60 -14.88 -8.65
CA GLY A 280 3.41 -15.92 -9.32
C GLY A 280 4.90 -15.89 -9.00
N GLY A 281 5.42 -14.93 -8.21
CA GLY A 281 6.82 -14.94 -7.79
C GLY A 281 7.43 -13.57 -7.52
N MET A 282 8.75 -13.56 -7.36
CA MET A 282 9.53 -12.33 -7.18
C MET A 282 10.65 -12.24 -8.21
N ALA A 283 11.01 -11.01 -8.54
CA ALA A 283 12.10 -10.72 -9.48
C ALA A 283 13.02 -9.62 -8.94
N GLY A 284 14.30 -9.73 -9.28
CA GLY A 284 15.29 -8.66 -9.15
C GLY A 284 15.75 -8.22 -10.53
N VAL A 285 15.70 -6.91 -10.76
CA VAL A 285 15.99 -6.27 -12.05
C VAL A 285 17.10 -5.26 -11.85
N ALA A 286 18.06 -5.20 -12.76
CA ALA A 286 19.15 -4.22 -12.71
C ALA A 286 18.57 -2.79 -12.78
N ALA A 287 19.03 -1.92 -11.87
CA ALA A 287 18.46 -0.60 -11.73
C ALA A 287 19.14 0.48 -12.58
N GLU A 288 20.40 0.28 -12.95
CA GLU A 288 21.23 1.33 -13.56
C GLU A 288 22.25 0.79 -14.57
N GLY A 289 22.89 1.72 -15.30
CA GLY A 289 23.93 1.43 -16.26
C GLY A 289 23.39 0.85 -17.59
N GLU A 290 24.29 0.21 -18.36
CA GLU A 290 23.92 -0.44 -19.63
C GLU A 290 23.04 -1.67 -19.47
N HIS A 291 22.94 -2.21 -18.25
CA HIS A 291 22.12 -3.36 -17.89
C HIS A 291 20.76 -2.97 -17.29
N ALA A 292 20.43 -1.67 -17.22
CA ALA A 292 19.15 -1.22 -16.67
C ALA A 292 17.96 -1.94 -17.32
N GLY A 293 17.09 -2.55 -16.50
CA GLY A 293 15.96 -3.35 -16.96
C GLY A 293 16.27 -4.83 -17.23
N GLU A 294 17.52 -5.28 -17.07
CA GLU A 294 17.87 -6.70 -17.20
C GLU A 294 17.37 -7.50 -16.00
N LEU A 295 16.70 -8.63 -16.26
CA LEU A 295 16.25 -9.56 -15.22
C LEU A 295 17.47 -10.30 -14.65
N LEU A 296 17.78 -10.06 -13.37
CA LEU A 296 18.95 -10.65 -12.71
C LEU A 296 18.64 -11.99 -12.04
N TRP A 297 17.47 -12.11 -11.44
CA TRP A 297 17.03 -13.33 -10.75
C TRP A 297 15.52 -13.39 -10.63
N PHE A 298 15.01 -14.61 -10.46
CA PHE A 298 13.60 -14.92 -10.26
C PHE A 298 13.42 -15.94 -9.13
N ALA A 299 12.43 -15.73 -8.28
CA ALA A 299 12.07 -16.59 -7.14
C ALA A 299 10.61 -17.04 -7.23
N PRO A 300 10.33 -18.20 -7.86
CA PRO A 300 8.97 -18.74 -7.94
C PRO A 300 8.41 -19.21 -6.59
N GLN A 301 9.25 -19.35 -5.57
CA GLN A 301 8.84 -19.86 -4.26
C GLN A 301 7.89 -18.92 -3.53
N TRP A 302 7.93 -17.60 -3.85
CA TRP A 302 6.99 -16.63 -3.31
C TRP A 302 5.81 -16.44 -4.25
N ASP A 303 4.92 -17.42 -4.26
CA ASP A 303 3.65 -17.34 -4.98
C ASP A 303 2.51 -17.24 -3.95
N ARG A 304 1.79 -16.14 -3.97
CA ARG A 304 0.68 -15.81 -3.05
C ARG A 304 -0.43 -15.13 -3.81
N SER A 305 -1.68 -15.41 -3.43
CA SER A 305 -2.87 -14.84 -4.07
C SER A 305 -3.06 -13.34 -3.81
N VAL A 306 -2.58 -12.85 -2.67
CA VAL A 306 -2.63 -11.43 -2.28
C VAL A 306 -1.31 -11.03 -1.65
N ILE A 307 -0.66 -10.02 -2.22
CA ILE A 307 0.61 -9.48 -1.72
C ILE A 307 0.47 -7.96 -1.64
N ALA A 308 0.39 -7.40 -0.41
CA ALA A 308 0.35 -5.97 -0.20
C ALA A 308 1.66 -5.42 0.40
N PRO A 309 2.29 -6.06 1.39
CA PRO A 309 3.58 -5.61 1.88
C PRO A 309 4.67 -5.73 0.80
N SER A 310 5.49 -4.69 0.68
CA SER A 310 6.65 -4.70 -0.23
C SER A 310 7.79 -5.53 0.36
N PRO A 311 8.71 -6.06 -0.46
CA PRO A 311 9.92 -6.74 0.02
C PRO A 311 10.76 -5.85 0.94
N VAL A 312 11.34 -6.43 2.00
CA VAL A 312 12.25 -5.73 2.91
C VAL A 312 13.65 -6.31 2.79
N HIS A 313 14.57 -5.52 2.23
CA HIS A 313 15.99 -5.89 2.17
C HIS A 313 16.64 -5.74 3.54
N LEU A 314 17.08 -6.84 4.14
CA LEU A 314 17.67 -6.89 5.48
C LEU A 314 19.21 -6.78 5.47
N GLY A 315 19.81 -6.52 4.32
CA GLY A 315 21.26 -6.53 4.11
C GLY A 315 21.82 -7.90 3.71
N ASN A 316 23.03 -7.89 3.14
CA ASN A 316 23.76 -9.11 2.72
C ASN A 316 22.95 -10.05 1.81
N GLY A 317 22.10 -9.48 0.94
CA GLY A 317 21.26 -10.26 0.03
C GLY A 317 20.04 -10.93 0.68
N ARG A 318 19.80 -10.75 1.98
CA ARG A 318 18.62 -11.28 2.67
C ARG A 318 17.41 -10.39 2.40
N ILE A 319 16.29 -11.00 2.03
CA ILE A 319 15.04 -10.32 1.72
C ILE A 319 13.92 -11.01 2.50
N LEU A 320 13.23 -10.25 3.36
CA LEU A 320 11.99 -10.69 4.00
C LEU A 320 10.82 -10.30 3.12
N VAL A 321 9.93 -11.25 2.85
CA VAL A 321 8.63 -11.03 2.23
C VAL A 321 7.54 -11.62 3.09
N THR A 322 6.38 -10.95 3.10
CA THR A 322 5.25 -11.33 3.94
C THR A 322 3.94 -11.03 3.23
N ALA A 323 2.91 -11.77 3.60
CA ALA A 323 1.54 -11.54 3.10
C ALA A 323 0.53 -11.99 4.14
N GLY A 324 -0.65 -11.35 4.13
CA GLY A 324 -1.82 -11.79 4.87
C GLY A 324 -2.50 -13.01 4.23
N TYR A 325 -3.73 -13.26 4.63
CA TYR A 325 -4.60 -14.30 4.02
C TYR A 325 -3.96 -15.70 4.01
N GLY A 326 -3.23 -16.04 5.06
CA GLY A 326 -2.51 -17.32 5.17
C GLY A 326 -1.18 -17.37 4.43
N GLY A 327 -0.74 -16.28 3.80
CA GLY A 327 0.51 -16.20 3.04
C GLY A 327 1.76 -16.37 3.90
N GLY A 328 1.72 -15.89 5.16
CA GLY A 328 2.84 -15.97 6.10
C GLY A 328 4.05 -15.18 5.64
N SER A 329 5.25 -15.68 5.90
CA SER A 329 6.49 -15.01 5.55
C SER A 329 7.52 -15.97 4.98
N MET A 330 8.42 -15.42 4.17
CA MET A 330 9.57 -16.12 3.61
C MET A 330 10.81 -15.24 3.71
N LEU A 331 11.92 -15.83 4.12
CA LEU A 331 13.24 -15.21 4.10
C LEU A 331 14.03 -15.79 2.94
N LEU A 332 14.35 -14.96 1.98
CA LEU A 332 15.15 -15.30 0.82
C LEU A 332 16.61 -14.84 1.01
N ASN A 333 17.53 -15.48 0.31
CA ASN A 333 18.91 -15.04 0.18
C ASN A 333 19.31 -14.99 -1.29
N VAL A 334 19.70 -13.81 -1.73
CA VAL A 334 20.19 -13.56 -3.08
C VAL A 334 21.70 -13.43 -3.00
N THR A 335 22.41 -14.26 -3.76
CA THR A 335 23.87 -14.27 -3.84
C THR A 335 24.32 -14.05 -5.28
N CYS A 336 25.54 -13.57 -5.47
CA CYS A 336 26.15 -13.41 -6.80
C CYS A 336 27.49 -14.14 -6.85
N GLN A 337 27.63 -15.00 -7.83
CA GLN A 337 28.91 -15.73 -8.08
C GLN A 337 29.28 -15.59 -9.57
N GLY A 338 30.47 -15.03 -9.83
CA GLY A 338 30.92 -14.84 -11.21
C GLY A 338 29.98 -13.96 -12.06
N GLY A 339 29.25 -13.01 -11.46
CA GLY A 339 28.29 -12.17 -12.15
C GLY A 339 26.86 -12.77 -12.26
N ALA A 340 26.69 -14.05 -11.97
CA ALA A 340 25.37 -14.70 -12.00
C ALA A 340 24.70 -14.64 -10.62
N PHE A 341 23.47 -14.13 -10.57
CA PHE A 341 22.65 -14.09 -9.37
C PHE A 341 21.92 -15.41 -9.15
N GLN A 342 21.86 -15.84 -7.90
CA GLN A 342 21.12 -17.02 -7.45
C GLN A 342 20.26 -16.63 -6.24
N VAL A 343 19.04 -17.16 -6.18
CA VAL A 343 18.13 -16.95 -5.06
C VAL A 343 17.77 -18.28 -4.40
N GLY A 344 17.93 -18.34 -3.08
CA GLY A 344 17.58 -19.48 -2.26
C GLY A 344 16.63 -19.08 -1.14
N THR A 345 15.83 -20.04 -0.66
CA THR A 345 15.00 -19.86 0.53
C THR A 345 15.81 -20.21 1.77
N LEU A 346 15.93 -19.26 2.72
CA LEU A 346 16.52 -19.51 4.04
C LEU A 346 15.48 -20.06 5.01
N ASP A 347 14.26 -19.52 4.98
CA ASP A 347 13.19 -19.89 5.89
C ASP A 347 11.81 -19.59 5.31
N THR A 348 10.79 -20.33 5.77
CA THR A 348 9.38 -20.10 5.47
C THR A 348 8.56 -20.39 6.71
N PHE A 349 7.67 -19.50 7.12
CA PHE A 349 6.89 -19.65 8.33
C PHE A 349 5.52 -18.99 8.23
N ARG A 350 4.58 -19.49 9.08
CA ARG A 350 3.23 -18.97 9.20
C ARG A 350 3.23 -17.66 9.99
N ALA A 351 2.15 -16.90 9.86
CA ALA A 351 1.96 -15.63 10.54
C ALA A 351 2.09 -15.66 12.09
N ASN A 352 1.84 -16.81 12.71
CA ASN A 352 1.98 -16.99 14.17
C ASN A 352 3.33 -17.58 14.60
N GLN A 353 4.31 -17.66 13.71
CA GLN A 353 5.61 -18.29 13.94
C GLN A 353 6.80 -17.33 13.76
N GLY A 354 6.54 -16.03 13.64
CA GLY A 354 7.53 -15.00 13.44
C GLY A 354 6.90 -13.72 12.90
N LEU A 355 7.71 -12.76 12.49
CA LEU A 355 7.23 -11.51 11.92
C LEU A 355 6.51 -11.77 10.60
N ALA A 356 5.25 -11.39 10.55
CA ALA A 356 4.44 -11.34 9.34
C ALA A 356 3.62 -10.06 9.34
N SER A 357 3.17 -9.61 8.17
CA SER A 357 2.28 -8.47 8.02
C SER A 357 1.29 -8.73 6.90
N GLU A 358 0.09 -8.18 7.02
CA GLU A 358 -0.99 -8.38 6.05
C GLU A 358 -0.99 -7.30 4.97
N GLN A 359 -0.89 -6.04 5.37
CA GLN A 359 -1.03 -4.88 4.50
C GLN A 359 0.17 -3.94 4.56
N GLN A 360 0.62 -3.61 5.77
CA GLN A 360 1.73 -2.68 5.95
C GLN A 360 3.08 -3.40 5.85
N THR A 361 4.03 -2.78 5.16
CA THR A 361 5.39 -3.32 5.05
C THR A 361 6.16 -3.16 6.36
N PRO A 362 6.82 -4.17 6.92
CA PRO A 362 7.67 -4.03 8.09
C PRO A 362 8.74 -2.94 7.95
N VAL A 363 9.03 -2.24 9.03
CA VAL A 363 10.01 -1.13 9.07
C VAL A 363 11.31 -1.61 9.70
N LEU A 364 12.40 -1.51 8.93
CA LEU A 364 13.76 -1.72 9.44
C LEU A 364 14.34 -0.37 9.89
N ALA A 365 14.60 -0.23 11.19
CA ALA A 365 15.10 1.02 11.78
C ALA A 365 16.02 0.72 12.96
N GLY A 366 17.16 1.43 13.06
CA GLY A 366 18.10 1.27 14.15
C GLY A 366 18.62 -0.16 14.36
N GLY A 367 18.71 -0.97 13.31
CA GLY A 367 19.08 -2.40 13.38
C GLY A 367 17.99 -3.31 13.94
N LEU A 368 16.76 -2.85 14.07
CA LEU A 368 15.59 -3.59 14.52
C LEU A 368 14.53 -3.61 13.42
N LEU A 369 13.69 -4.64 13.42
CA LEU A 369 12.59 -4.77 12.49
C LEU A 369 11.26 -4.76 13.24
N PHE A 370 10.36 -3.89 12.82
CA PHE A 370 9.05 -3.68 13.43
C PHE A 370 7.93 -4.00 12.44
N GLY A 371 6.85 -4.59 12.93
CA GLY A 371 5.67 -4.84 12.12
C GLY A 371 4.45 -5.17 12.96
N VAL A 372 3.27 -4.94 12.40
CA VAL A 372 2.00 -5.37 12.98
C VAL A 372 1.63 -6.72 12.40
N LEU A 373 1.39 -7.69 13.28
CA LEU A 373 1.03 -9.05 12.88
C LEU A 373 -0.37 -9.09 12.25
N PRO A 374 -0.58 -9.93 11.23
CA PRO A 374 -1.84 -10.03 10.51
C PRO A 374 -2.97 -10.63 11.34
N ASN A 375 -4.18 -10.57 10.80
CA ASN A 375 -5.37 -11.11 11.43
C ASN A 375 -5.30 -12.63 11.70
N ASP A 376 -4.56 -13.36 10.87
CA ASP A 376 -4.37 -14.83 10.98
C ASP A 376 -3.19 -15.25 11.89
N ALA A 377 -2.56 -14.30 12.59
CA ALA A 377 -1.53 -14.60 13.60
C ALA A 377 -2.07 -15.19 14.91
N GLY A 378 -3.32 -15.59 14.96
CA GLY A 378 -3.95 -16.23 16.12
C GLY A 378 -4.01 -15.32 17.36
N PRO A 379 -3.51 -15.75 18.54
CA PRO A 379 -3.55 -14.93 19.76
C PRO A 379 -2.76 -13.62 19.63
N LEU A 380 -1.75 -13.58 18.77
CA LEU A 380 -0.89 -12.41 18.55
C LEU A 380 -1.41 -11.46 17.46
N ARG A 381 -2.57 -11.75 16.85
CA ARG A 381 -3.14 -10.93 15.78
C ARG A 381 -3.15 -9.44 16.13
N ASN A 382 -2.81 -8.61 15.17
CA ASN A 382 -2.86 -7.15 15.25
C ASN A 382 -1.96 -6.53 16.35
N GLN A 383 -1.03 -7.30 16.90
CA GLN A 383 -0.02 -6.78 17.81
C GLN A 383 1.17 -6.23 17.03
N LEU A 384 1.69 -5.10 17.48
CA LEU A 384 2.99 -4.61 17.04
C LEU A 384 4.08 -5.46 17.70
N VAL A 385 5.05 -5.88 16.92
CA VAL A 385 6.18 -6.67 17.37
C VAL A 385 7.51 -6.05 16.94
N CYS A 386 8.54 -6.34 17.70
CA CYS A 386 9.93 -6.03 17.38
C CYS A 386 10.71 -7.35 17.30
N VAL A 387 11.53 -7.49 16.27
CA VAL A 387 12.43 -8.63 16.10
C VAL A 387 13.83 -8.15 15.72
N ASN A 388 14.82 -9.02 15.96
CA ASN A 388 16.14 -8.86 15.37
C ASN A 388 16.07 -9.28 13.88
N PRO A 389 16.57 -8.48 12.93
CA PRO A 389 16.62 -8.86 11.51
C PRO A 389 17.38 -10.17 11.23
N ASP A 390 18.29 -10.59 12.13
CA ASP A 390 19.00 -11.86 12.03
C ASP A 390 18.18 -13.07 12.49
N ASN A 391 17.12 -12.82 13.25
CA ASN A 391 16.17 -13.84 13.71
C ASN A 391 14.74 -13.29 13.73
N VAL A 392 14.09 -13.36 12.60
CA VAL A 392 12.73 -12.82 12.39
C VAL A 392 11.61 -13.66 13.02
N ARG A 393 11.97 -14.82 13.63
CA ARG A 393 11.01 -15.66 14.32
C ARG A 393 10.84 -15.31 15.78
N ASP A 394 11.88 -14.84 16.45
CA ASP A 394 11.87 -14.59 17.88
C ASP A 394 11.55 -13.11 18.16
N TYR A 395 10.42 -12.88 18.79
CA TYR A 395 10.03 -11.54 19.21
C TYR A 395 10.88 -11.08 20.38
N LEU A 396 11.57 -9.95 20.22
CA LEU A 396 12.19 -9.23 21.34
C LEU A 396 11.11 -8.75 22.30
N TRP A 397 9.99 -8.29 21.74
CA TRP A 397 8.78 -7.94 22.46
C TRP A 397 7.55 -7.90 21.54
N THR A 398 6.37 -7.93 22.15
CA THR A 398 5.07 -7.67 21.52
C THR A 398 4.34 -6.59 22.30
N SER A 399 3.41 -5.88 21.66
CA SER A 399 2.58 -4.86 22.32
C SER A 399 1.57 -5.43 23.34
N GLY A 400 1.38 -6.74 23.35
CA GLY A 400 0.46 -7.44 24.24
C GLY A 400 -0.99 -7.43 23.77
N HIS A 401 -1.84 -8.13 24.54
CA HIS A 401 -3.24 -8.35 24.14
C HIS A 401 -4.11 -7.09 24.17
N GLU A 402 -3.75 -6.12 25.01
CA GLU A 402 -4.52 -4.89 25.16
C GLU A 402 -4.16 -3.81 24.11
N ARG A 403 -3.09 -4.00 23.37
CA ARG A 403 -2.61 -3.06 22.37
C ARG A 403 -2.59 -3.72 20.99
N ARG A 404 -3.65 -3.48 20.25
CA ARG A 404 -3.87 -3.99 18.89
C ARG A 404 -4.05 -2.82 17.95
N PHE A 405 -3.44 -2.91 16.78
CA PHE A 405 -3.35 -1.80 15.84
C PHE A 405 -4.13 -2.05 14.54
N GLY A 406 -4.69 -3.26 14.39
CA GLY A 406 -5.42 -3.64 13.18
C GLY A 406 -4.51 -3.62 11.95
N LEU A 407 -4.99 -3.04 10.87
CA LEU A 407 -4.24 -2.87 9.62
C LEU A 407 -3.59 -1.47 9.48
N GLY A 408 -3.61 -0.69 10.56
CA GLY A 408 -3.13 0.68 10.56
C GLY A 408 -1.65 0.83 10.19
N PRO A 409 -1.31 1.94 9.54
CA PRO A 409 0.05 2.22 9.09
C PRO A 409 0.98 2.60 10.24
N TYR A 410 2.26 2.44 9.98
CA TYR A 410 3.31 2.87 10.89
C TYR A 410 4.55 3.36 10.13
N LEU A 411 5.28 4.28 10.76
CA LEU A 411 6.54 4.80 10.26
C LEU A 411 7.54 5.02 11.40
N HIS A 412 8.81 5.11 11.06
CA HIS A 412 9.89 5.45 11.98
C HIS A 412 10.41 6.87 11.68
N ALA A 413 10.60 7.66 12.73
CA ALA A 413 11.22 8.97 12.65
C ALA A 413 11.81 9.37 13.99
N ASP A 414 12.99 9.99 13.99
CA ASP A 414 13.64 10.55 15.16
C ASP A 414 13.69 9.58 16.37
N GLY A 415 14.09 8.30 16.09
CA GLY A 415 14.16 7.25 17.10
C GLY A 415 12.82 6.78 17.67
N LYS A 416 11.71 7.19 17.07
CA LYS A 416 10.35 6.89 17.50
C LYS A 416 9.60 6.13 16.39
N LEU A 417 8.66 5.28 16.80
CA LEU A 417 7.65 4.70 15.91
C LEU A 417 6.34 5.46 16.11
N TYR A 418 5.77 5.90 15.01
CA TYR A 418 4.40 6.42 14.95
C TYR A 418 3.52 5.34 14.35
N VAL A 419 2.51 4.91 15.09
CA VAL A 419 1.59 3.83 14.68
C VAL A 419 0.18 4.38 14.75
N LEU A 420 -0.53 4.38 13.65
CA LEU A 420 -1.96 4.69 13.61
C LEU A 420 -2.72 3.38 13.71
N SER A 421 -3.56 3.19 14.73
CA SER A 421 -4.47 2.06 14.75
C SER A 421 -5.62 2.28 13.77
N ASP A 422 -6.20 1.20 13.25
CA ASP A 422 -7.26 1.27 12.23
C ASP A 422 -8.55 1.93 12.71
N ASP A 423 -8.70 2.13 14.02
CA ASP A 423 -9.77 2.91 14.65
C ASP A 423 -9.42 4.40 14.85
N GLY A 424 -8.30 4.89 14.31
CA GLY A 424 -7.95 6.31 14.28
C GLY A 424 -7.17 6.85 15.49
N ILE A 425 -6.59 5.99 16.33
CA ILE A 425 -5.71 6.42 17.41
C ILE A 425 -4.26 6.43 16.92
N LEU A 426 -3.60 7.58 17.00
CA LEU A 426 -2.17 7.70 16.74
C LEU A 426 -1.38 7.44 18.03
N HIS A 427 -0.40 6.56 17.95
CA HIS A 427 0.51 6.20 19.03
C HIS A 427 1.93 6.63 18.70
N MET A 428 2.65 7.14 19.69
CA MET A 428 4.08 7.41 19.64
C MET A 428 4.80 6.44 20.58
N LEU A 429 5.76 5.69 20.05
CA LEU A 429 6.48 4.63 20.76
C LEU A 429 7.98 4.85 20.64
N GLU A 430 8.75 4.31 21.60
CA GLU A 430 10.20 4.20 21.43
C GLU A 430 10.56 3.08 20.45
N ALA A 431 11.42 3.39 19.47
CA ALA A 431 11.97 2.38 18.56
C ALA A 431 13.16 1.65 19.23
N THR A 432 12.91 0.70 20.15
CA THR A 432 13.91 0.05 20.99
C THR A 432 13.71 -1.44 21.11
N ALA A 433 14.80 -2.18 21.36
CA ALA A 433 14.76 -3.60 21.72
C ALA A 433 14.26 -3.86 23.15
N GLY A 434 14.26 -2.83 24.02
CA GLY A 434 14.05 -2.96 25.46
C GLY A 434 12.59 -3.14 25.91
N GLY A 435 11.65 -3.39 24.98
CA GLY A 435 10.24 -3.63 25.27
C GLY A 435 9.32 -2.57 24.67
N TYR A 436 8.01 -2.86 24.67
CA TYR A 436 6.98 -1.92 24.23
C TYR A 436 6.91 -0.72 25.19
N ARG A 437 7.16 0.48 24.69
CA ARG A 437 7.15 1.72 25.48
C ARG A 437 6.39 2.81 24.75
N GLU A 438 5.18 3.08 25.19
CA GLU A 438 4.33 4.16 24.67
C GLU A 438 4.72 5.50 25.33
N ARG A 439 4.97 6.54 24.52
CA ARG A 439 5.32 7.89 24.94
C ARG A 439 4.16 8.87 24.84
N GLY A 440 3.16 8.51 24.04
CA GLY A 440 1.92 9.26 23.89
C GLY A 440 0.95 8.55 22.97
N ARG A 441 -0.32 8.87 23.13
CA ARG A 441 -1.38 8.44 22.21
C ARG A 441 -2.51 9.44 22.19
N LYS A 442 -3.12 9.62 21.02
CA LYS A 442 -4.28 10.49 20.86
C LYS A 442 -5.17 10.00 19.74
N ARG A 443 -6.49 10.06 19.94
CA ARG A 443 -7.45 9.88 18.86
C ARG A 443 -7.38 11.09 17.94
N ILE A 444 -7.02 10.84 16.68
CA ILE A 444 -6.88 11.88 15.64
C ILE A 444 -8.02 11.80 14.65
N LEU A 445 -8.49 10.58 14.35
CA LEU A 445 -9.55 10.31 13.40
C LEU A 445 -10.71 9.62 14.14
N ASP A 446 -11.95 9.93 13.75
CA ASP A 446 -13.16 9.34 14.31
C ASP A 446 -13.73 8.22 13.43
N GLY A 447 -13.22 8.10 12.21
CA GLY A 447 -13.58 7.06 11.26
C GLY A 447 -12.97 5.71 11.63
N HIS A 448 -13.21 4.76 10.77
CA HIS A 448 -12.60 3.44 10.81
C HIS A 448 -11.77 3.22 9.54
N ASP A 449 -11.09 2.08 9.44
CA ASP A 449 -10.30 1.73 8.26
C ASP A 449 -9.19 2.76 7.97
N ALA A 450 -8.53 3.27 9.03
CA ALA A 450 -7.40 4.18 8.92
C ALA A 450 -6.15 3.43 8.42
N TRP A 451 -6.16 2.98 7.17
CA TRP A 451 -5.13 2.12 6.55
C TRP A 451 -4.18 2.88 5.62
N GLY A 452 -4.54 4.11 5.25
CA GLY A 452 -3.75 4.92 4.33
C GLY A 452 -2.32 5.14 4.85
N PRO A 453 -1.28 4.94 4.03
CA PRO A 453 0.09 5.23 4.43
C PRO A 453 0.25 6.66 4.92
N MET A 454 0.99 6.82 6.03
CA MET A 454 1.30 8.13 6.60
C MET A 454 2.50 8.76 5.89
N ALA A 455 2.57 10.11 5.93
CA ALA A 455 3.69 10.90 5.42
C ALA A 455 4.14 11.94 6.46
N LEU A 456 5.45 12.06 6.67
CA LEU A 456 6.02 12.97 7.66
C LEU A 456 7.10 13.85 7.01
N ALA A 457 6.89 15.18 7.05
CA ALA A 457 7.87 16.13 6.56
C ALA A 457 7.80 17.42 7.41
N ALA A 458 8.93 18.06 7.65
CA ALA A 458 9.03 19.29 8.45
C ALA A 458 8.34 19.19 9.83
N GLY A 459 8.34 17.99 10.44
CA GLY A 459 7.67 17.71 11.71
C GLY A 459 6.15 17.65 11.65
N ARG A 460 5.55 17.64 10.46
CA ARG A 460 4.11 17.54 10.22
C ARG A 460 3.77 16.18 9.66
N LEU A 461 2.88 15.45 10.34
CA LEU A 461 2.41 14.14 9.96
C LEU A 461 1.04 14.26 9.28
N VAL A 462 0.96 13.78 8.04
CA VAL A 462 -0.29 13.65 7.28
C VAL A 462 -0.75 12.20 7.34
N LEU A 463 -2.00 12.00 7.73
CA LEU A 463 -2.62 10.69 7.91
C LEU A 463 -4.11 10.74 7.53
N ARG A 464 -4.73 9.58 7.26
CA ARG A 464 -6.14 9.53 6.89
C ARG A 464 -6.85 8.28 7.40
N ASP A 465 -8.19 8.39 7.53
CA ASP A 465 -9.13 7.26 7.47
C ASP A 465 -9.69 7.10 6.03
N ASP A 466 -10.80 6.41 5.89
CA ASP A 466 -11.46 6.16 4.61
C ASP A 466 -11.88 7.44 3.86
N THR A 467 -12.32 8.50 4.58
CA THR A 467 -12.92 9.71 3.98
C THR A 467 -12.32 11.03 4.44
N ARG A 468 -11.40 11.00 5.40
CA ARG A 468 -10.83 12.21 5.99
C ARG A 468 -9.32 12.16 6.02
N MET A 469 -8.68 13.25 5.65
CA MET A 469 -7.23 13.45 5.80
C MET A 469 -6.97 14.58 6.80
N VAL A 470 -5.97 14.36 7.65
CA VAL A 470 -5.60 15.26 8.74
C VAL A 470 -4.08 15.50 8.71
N CYS A 471 -3.67 16.73 9.01
CA CYS A 471 -2.28 17.06 9.30
C CYS A 471 -2.15 17.38 10.79
N VAL A 472 -1.18 16.76 11.46
CA VAL A 472 -0.86 17.02 12.86
C VAL A 472 0.58 17.49 13.01
N ASP A 473 0.80 18.37 13.97
CA ASP A 473 2.13 18.89 14.32
C ASP A 473 2.77 18.00 15.39
N LEU A 474 3.89 17.38 15.05
CA LEU A 474 4.68 16.53 15.95
C LEU A 474 5.91 17.23 16.53
N ARG A 475 6.16 18.49 16.18
CA ARG A 475 7.32 19.23 16.65
C ARG A 475 7.26 19.42 18.17
N GLN A 476 8.42 19.48 18.79
CA GLN A 476 8.53 19.88 20.18
C GLN A 476 7.95 21.29 20.33
N GLY A 477 6.99 21.47 21.26
CA GLY A 477 6.21 22.69 21.38
C GLY A 477 7.09 23.93 21.43
N ILE A 478 6.87 24.86 20.51
CA ILE A 478 7.28 26.25 20.66
C ILE A 478 6.36 26.78 21.76
N PRO A 479 6.87 27.35 22.86
CA PRO A 479 6.04 28.04 23.85
C PRO A 479 5.16 29.04 23.12
N ASP A 480 3.88 29.07 23.46
CA ASP A 480 2.90 29.98 22.89
C ASP A 480 3.33 31.43 23.21
N GLU A 481 3.97 32.11 22.27
CA GLU A 481 4.41 33.53 22.46
C GLU A 481 3.19 34.49 22.55
N THR A 482 1.96 33.99 22.55
CA THR A 482 0.75 34.81 22.59
C THR A 482 0.18 35.04 24.00
N GLN A 483 0.86 34.61 25.09
CA GLN A 483 0.39 34.85 26.47
C GLN A 483 1.08 35.99 27.22
N ASP A 484 1.99 36.74 26.60
CA ASP A 484 2.62 37.91 27.19
C ASP A 484 2.21 39.22 26.48
N GLU A 485 0.93 39.59 26.52
CA GLU A 485 0.52 41.00 26.49
C GLU A 485 -0.23 41.33 27.77
N PRO A 486 0.25 42.30 28.55
CA PRO A 486 -0.30 42.72 29.85
C PRO A 486 -1.60 43.52 29.71
#